data_e47b3677dde05a549bbff80aedb3e66f
#
_entry.id   e47b3677dde05a549bbff80aedb3e66f
#
_cell.length_a   1.000
_cell.length_b   1.000
_cell.length_c   1.000
_cell.angle_alpha   90.00
_cell.angle_beta   90.00
_cell.angle_gamma   90.00
#
_symmetry.space_group_name_H-M   'P 1'
#
loop_
_entity.id
_entity.type
_entity.pdbx_description
1 polymer ?
#
loop_
_entity_poly.entity_id
_entity_poly.type
_entity_poly.pdbx_seq_one_letter_code
_entity_poly.pdbx_strand_id
1 'polypeptide(L)'
;MCIRDSQIYCNDGEIDLMWQQRSVDVFLGLPYDISIYGLLLELLAKGANLKPGKLIGSFGDCHLYNNHLKQAETQLKRKKLKLPTLKLNKGISLNKNKLIIPEHKDIELLNYKHLSPIAAQLNTG
;
A
#
# COMPACT_ATOMS: atom_id res chain seq x y z
N MET A 1 -0.67 9.02 19.25
CA MET A 1 -1.36 7.78 18.83
C MET A 1 -1.92 8.01 17.43
N CYS A 2 -1.36 7.34 16.41
CA CYS A 2 -1.91 7.42 15.06
C CYS A 2 -3.06 6.43 14.97
N ILE A 3 -4.29 6.93 14.91
CA ILE A 3 -5.47 6.09 14.67
C ILE A 3 -5.55 5.92 13.15
N ARG A 4 -5.43 4.68 12.72
CA ARG A 4 -5.64 4.27 11.32
C ARG A 4 -6.85 3.37 11.29
N ASP A 5 -7.92 3.85 10.71
CA ASP A 5 -9.14 3.09 10.52
C ASP A 5 -9.25 2.65 9.07
N SER A 6 -9.74 1.43 8.87
CA SER A 6 -9.97 0.88 7.55
C SER A 6 -11.42 0.45 7.40
N GLN A 7 -11.99 0.70 6.23
CA GLN A 7 -13.33 0.26 5.85
C GLN A 7 -13.25 -0.60 4.60
N ILE A 8 -14.04 -1.65 4.59
CA ILE A 8 -14.14 -2.58 3.46
C ILE A 8 -15.55 -2.50 2.91
N TYR A 9 -15.65 -2.40 1.60
CA TYR A 9 -16.91 -2.43 0.89
C TYR A 9 -16.86 -3.48 -0.22
N CYS A 10 -17.90 -4.34 -0.27
CA CYS A 10 -18.01 -5.37 -1.28
C CYS A 10 -19.24 -5.10 -2.15
N ASN A 11 -19.04 -5.02 -3.47
CA ASN A 11 -20.10 -4.84 -4.44
C ASN A 11 -19.76 -5.53 -5.76
N ASP A 12 -20.75 -6.17 -6.39
CA ASP A 12 -20.67 -6.77 -7.74
C ASP A 12 -19.42 -7.65 -7.99
N GLY A 13 -19.01 -8.40 -6.96
CA GLY A 13 -17.86 -9.30 -7.07
C GLY A 13 -16.50 -8.62 -6.90
N GLU A 14 -16.48 -7.36 -6.51
CA GLU A 14 -15.27 -6.59 -6.19
C GLU A 14 -15.25 -6.21 -4.70
N ILE A 15 -14.05 -5.96 -4.18
CA ILE A 15 -13.81 -5.48 -2.83
C ILE A 15 -12.98 -4.20 -2.88
N ASP A 16 -13.51 -3.14 -2.25
CA ASP A 16 -12.82 -1.86 -2.08
C ASP A 16 -12.26 -1.76 -0.65
N LEU A 17 -11.13 -1.11 -0.50
CA LEU A 17 -10.52 -0.80 0.79
C LEU A 17 -10.28 0.71 0.90
N MET A 18 -10.87 1.31 1.94
CA MET A 18 -10.59 2.68 2.33
C MET A 18 -9.81 2.71 3.64
N TRP A 19 -8.77 3.54 3.74
CA TRP A 19 -8.09 3.81 5.00
C TRP A 19 -8.05 5.30 5.31
N GLN A 20 -8.04 5.62 6.60
CA GLN A 20 -7.90 6.97 7.10
C GLN A 20 -6.55 7.11 7.79
N GLN A 21 -5.86 8.22 7.55
CA GLN A 21 -4.56 8.51 8.14
C GLN A 21 -4.46 9.96 8.53
N ARG A 22 -4.20 10.21 9.82
CA ARG A 22 -4.15 11.56 10.39
C ARG A 22 -2.99 12.39 9.85
N SER A 23 -1.82 11.78 9.70
CA SER A 23 -0.58 12.47 9.32
C SER A 23 0.15 11.67 8.25
N VAL A 24 0.51 12.30 7.16
CA VAL A 24 1.05 11.67 5.95
C VAL A 24 2.29 12.40 5.46
N ASP A 25 3.46 11.82 5.66
CA ASP A 25 4.69 12.22 4.97
C ASP A 25 4.61 11.75 3.51
N VAL A 26 4.46 12.70 2.60
CA VAL A 26 4.25 12.40 1.17
C VAL A 26 5.44 11.74 0.51
N PHE A 27 6.67 12.05 0.97
CA PHE A 27 7.87 11.55 0.31
C PHE A 27 8.32 10.18 0.82
N LEU A 28 8.47 10.01 2.13
CA LEU A 28 8.94 8.75 2.71
C LEU A 28 7.80 7.81 3.14
N GLY A 29 6.73 8.36 3.73
CA GLY A 29 5.67 7.54 4.33
C GLY A 29 4.66 7.03 3.31
N LEU A 30 4.04 7.94 2.54
CA LEU A 30 2.90 7.61 1.68
C LEU A 30 3.15 6.47 0.66
N PRO A 31 4.32 6.37 -0.01
CA PRO A 31 4.58 5.27 -0.94
C PRO A 31 4.53 3.89 -0.27
N TYR A 32 5.03 3.78 0.96
CA TYR A 32 4.95 2.55 1.75
C TYR A 32 3.53 2.26 2.21
N ASP A 33 2.80 3.28 2.67
CA ASP A 33 1.40 3.13 3.10
C ASP A 33 0.53 2.63 1.95
N ILE A 34 0.65 3.22 0.74
CA ILE A 34 -0.05 2.74 -0.46
C ILE A 34 0.30 1.28 -0.77
N SER A 35 1.58 0.91 -0.65
CA SER A 35 2.02 -0.46 -0.92
C SER A 35 1.46 -1.46 0.10
N ILE A 36 1.44 -1.10 1.39
CA ILE A 36 0.91 -1.94 2.46
C ILE A 36 -0.60 -2.14 2.32
N TYR A 37 -1.36 -1.05 2.15
CA TYR A 37 -2.81 -1.14 2.01
C TYR A 37 -3.22 -1.76 0.67
N GLY A 38 -2.44 -1.54 -0.40
CA GLY A 38 -2.62 -2.23 -1.69
C GLY A 38 -2.44 -3.74 -1.55
N LEU A 39 -1.38 -4.18 -0.88
CA LEU A 39 -1.19 -5.60 -0.59
C LEU A 39 -2.32 -6.17 0.28
N LEU A 40 -2.77 -5.44 1.29
CA LEU A 40 -3.89 -5.84 2.14
C LEU A 40 -5.17 -6.05 1.32
N LEU A 41 -5.50 -5.11 0.42
CA LEU A 41 -6.64 -5.23 -0.48
C LEU A 41 -6.56 -6.49 -1.34
N GLU A 42 -5.42 -6.75 -1.96
CA GLU A 42 -5.19 -7.94 -2.80
C GLU A 42 -5.33 -9.25 -1.99
N LEU A 43 -4.79 -9.29 -0.76
CA LEU A 43 -4.88 -10.45 0.12
C LEU A 43 -6.31 -10.72 0.59
N LEU A 44 -7.08 -9.67 0.88
CA LEU A 44 -8.49 -9.76 1.23
C LEU A 44 -9.32 -10.24 0.04
N ALA A 45 -9.13 -9.64 -1.13
CA ALA A 45 -9.80 -10.03 -2.36
C ALA A 45 -9.55 -11.51 -2.70
N LYS A 46 -8.28 -11.94 -2.64
CA LYS A 46 -7.89 -13.33 -2.86
C LYS A 46 -8.54 -14.29 -1.85
N GLY A 47 -8.60 -13.91 -0.58
CA GLY A 47 -9.20 -14.73 0.48
C GLY A 47 -10.70 -14.84 0.38
N ALA A 48 -11.37 -13.79 -0.07
CA ALA A 48 -12.81 -13.74 -0.28
C ALA A 48 -13.27 -14.28 -1.66
N ASN A 49 -12.33 -14.66 -2.53
CA ASN A 49 -12.59 -15.02 -3.93
C ASN A 49 -13.33 -13.90 -4.70
N LEU A 50 -12.92 -12.65 -4.44
CA LEU A 50 -13.41 -11.44 -5.10
C LEU A 50 -12.27 -10.82 -5.93
N LYS A 51 -12.62 -9.86 -6.78
CA LYS A 51 -11.63 -9.03 -7.48
C LYS A 51 -11.24 -7.84 -6.60
N PRO A 52 -9.96 -7.42 -6.60
CA PRO A 52 -9.57 -6.16 -5.97
C PRO A 52 -10.16 -4.99 -6.77
N GLY A 53 -10.88 -4.12 -6.10
CA GLY A 53 -11.49 -2.92 -6.65
C GLY A 53 -10.62 -1.68 -6.36
N LYS A 54 -11.18 -0.69 -5.66
CA LYS A 54 -10.54 0.59 -5.38
C LYS A 54 -9.78 0.56 -4.07
N LEU A 55 -8.58 1.15 -4.08
CA LEU A 55 -7.86 1.54 -2.87
C LEU A 55 -8.03 3.04 -2.66
N ILE A 56 -8.64 3.44 -1.53
CA ILE A 56 -9.01 4.82 -1.25
C ILE A 56 -8.29 5.29 0.02
N GLY A 57 -7.47 6.33 -0.08
CA GLY A 57 -6.83 6.97 1.07
C GLY A 57 -7.54 8.29 1.43
N SER A 58 -7.92 8.44 2.70
CA SER A 58 -8.42 9.70 3.27
C SER A 58 -7.37 10.26 4.23
N PHE A 59 -6.83 11.43 3.90
CA PHE A 59 -5.68 12.00 4.58
C PHE A 59 -6.04 13.28 5.31
N GLY A 60 -5.58 13.41 6.55
CA GLY A 60 -5.68 14.63 7.32
C GLY A 60 -4.53 15.59 6.98
N ASP A 61 -3.51 15.64 7.85
CA ASP A 61 -2.32 16.46 7.62
C ASP A 61 -1.38 15.77 6.61
N CYS A 62 -1.49 16.20 5.36
CA CYS A 62 -0.68 15.68 4.24
C CYS A 62 0.44 16.68 3.96
N HIS A 63 1.69 16.32 4.27
CA HIS A 63 2.81 17.25 4.25
C HIS A 63 4.04 16.71 3.54
N LEU A 64 4.86 17.63 3.02
CA LEU A 64 6.19 17.38 2.48
C LEU A 64 7.19 18.21 3.29
N TYR A 65 8.17 17.54 3.90
CA TYR A 65 9.20 18.22 4.67
C TYR A 65 10.12 19.07 3.78
N ASN A 66 10.54 20.23 4.27
CA ASN A 66 11.39 21.17 3.52
C ASN A 66 12.72 20.56 3.08
N ASN A 67 13.30 19.67 3.89
CA ASN A 67 14.52 18.93 3.55
C ASN A 67 14.32 17.83 2.50
N HIS A 68 13.09 17.54 2.09
CA HIS A 68 12.75 16.55 1.05
C HIS A 68 12.37 17.17 -0.30
N LEU A 69 12.32 18.48 -0.46
CA LEU A 69 11.90 19.15 -1.69
C LEU A 69 12.74 18.71 -2.92
N LYS A 70 14.06 18.71 -2.79
CA LYS A 70 14.97 18.29 -3.88
C LYS A 70 14.80 16.81 -4.26
N GLN A 71 14.55 15.97 -3.27
CA GLN A 71 14.28 14.54 -3.45
C GLN A 71 12.94 14.31 -4.18
N ALA A 72 11.90 15.04 -3.78
CA ALA A 72 10.59 15.01 -4.44
C ALA A 72 10.69 15.48 -5.90
N GLU A 73 11.37 16.60 -6.18
CA GLU A 73 11.64 17.06 -7.54
C GLU A 73 12.37 16.02 -8.38
N THR A 74 13.37 15.37 -7.79
CA THR A 74 14.12 14.28 -8.45
C THR A 74 13.20 13.12 -8.80
N GLN A 75 12.33 12.72 -7.89
CA GLN A 75 11.36 11.65 -8.10
C GLN A 75 10.36 11.98 -9.21
N LEU A 76 9.84 13.21 -9.25
CA LEU A 76 8.90 13.67 -10.27
C LEU A 76 9.48 13.67 -11.70
N LYS A 77 10.79 13.89 -11.82
CA LYS A 77 11.51 13.88 -13.11
C LYS A 77 11.85 12.48 -13.61
N ARG A 78 11.67 11.44 -12.79
CA ARG A 78 12.02 10.07 -13.15
C ARG A 78 11.08 9.48 -14.18
N LYS A 79 11.65 8.69 -15.09
CA LYS A 79 10.86 7.93 -16.07
C LYS A 79 10.03 6.87 -15.36
N LYS A 80 8.76 6.78 -15.72
CA LYS A 80 7.87 5.70 -15.25
C LYS A 80 8.36 4.35 -15.78
N LEU A 81 8.42 3.37 -14.91
CA LEU A 81 8.74 1.98 -15.26
C LEU A 81 7.45 1.18 -15.42
N LYS A 82 7.56 0.02 -16.07
CA LYS A 82 6.44 -0.93 -16.14
C LYS A 82 6.14 -1.44 -14.74
N LEU A 83 4.86 -1.49 -14.40
CA LEU A 83 4.42 -2.02 -13.11
C LEU A 83 4.77 -3.50 -12.96
N PRO A 84 5.14 -3.94 -11.76
CA PRO A 84 5.32 -5.36 -11.46
C PRO A 84 3.97 -6.08 -11.43
N THR A 85 4.03 -7.41 -11.42
CA THR A 85 2.86 -8.25 -11.20
C THR A 85 2.95 -8.89 -9.82
N LEU A 86 1.92 -8.73 -9.00
CA LEU A 86 1.79 -9.40 -7.73
C LEU A 86 1.19 -10.79 -7.96
N LYS A 87 1.86 -11.83 -7.47
CA LYS A 87 1.38 -13.20 -7.48
C LYS A 87 1.13 -13.65 -6.05
N LEU A 88 -0.10 -14.05 -5.76
CA LEU A 88 -0.53 -14.54 -4.46
C LEU A 88 -0.95 -16.01 -4.55
N ASN A 89 -0.30 -16.87 -3.77
CA ASN A 89 -0.68 -18.27 -3.66
C ASN A 89 -1.89 -18.46 -2.73
N LYS A 90 -1.98 -17.61 -1.69
CA LYS A 90 -3.07 -17.59 -0.70
C LYS A 90 -3.53 -16.18 -0.41
N GLY A 91 -4.78 -16.02 0.06
CA GLY A 91 -5.33 -14.81 0.64
C GLY A 91 -5.54 -14.93 2.14
N ILE A 92 -5.95 -13.84 2.77
CA ILE A 92 -6.40 -13.86 4.18
C ILE A 92 -7.71 -14.63 4.24
N SER A 93 -7.82 -15.61 5.14
CA SER A 93 -9.01 -16.45 5.26
C SER A 93 -9.33 -16.81 6.71
N LEU A 94 -10.54 -17.30 6.95
CA LEU A 94 -10.97 -17.85 8.24
C LEU A 94 -11.13 -19.37 8.12
N ASN A 95 -10.49 -20.09 9.00
CA ASN A 95 -10.68 -21.53 9.13
C ASN A 95 -10.98 -21.87 10.59
N LYS A 96 -12.18 -22.45 10.83
CA LYS A 96 -12.66 -22.82 12.18
C LYS A 96 -12.44 -21.67 13.21
N ASN A 97 -12.87 -20.46 12.86
CA ASN A 97 -12.70 -19.23 13.67
C ASN A 97 -11.24 -18.79 13.91
N LYS A 98 -10.27 -19.38 13.21
CA LYS A 98 -8.87 -18.92 13.25
C LYS A 98 -8.56 -18.12 11.99
N LEU A 99 -8.04 -16.90 12.17
CA LEU A 99 -7.54 -16.09 11.07
C LEU A 99 -6.25 -16.71 10.52
N ILE A 100 -6.24 -16.96 9.22
CA ILE A 100 -5.06 -17.42 8.48
C ILE A 100 -4.53 -16.25 7.66
N ILE A 101 -3.31 -15.86 7.94
CA ILE A 101 -2.58 -14.82 7.23
C ILE A 101 -1.52 -15.51 6.36
N PRO A 102 -1.40 -15.16 5.06
CA PRO A 102 -0.35 -15.68 4.19
C PRO A 102 1.04 -15.39 4.72
N GLU A 103 1.95 -16.33 4.52
CA GLU A 103 3.37 -16.15 4.84
C GLU A 103 4.10 -15.47 3.67
N HIS A 104 5.32 -14.97 3.91
CA HIS A 104 6.14 -14.34 2.88
C HIS A 104 6.31 -15.20 1.61
N LYS A 105 6.46 -16.53 1.76
CA LYS A 105 6.55 -17.49 0.63
C LYS A 105 5.30 -17.58 -0.24
N ASP A 106 4.14 -17.12 0.25
CA ASP A 106 2.87 -17.09 -0.48
C ASP A 106 2.71 -15.82 -1.35
N ILE A 107 3.67 -14.88 -1.24
CA ILE A 107 3.62 -13.56 -1.88
C ILE A 107 4.87 -13.42 -2.76
N GLU A 108 4.68 -13.18 -4.04
CA GLU A 108 5.78 -13.01 -5.00
C GLU A 108 5.53 -11.77 -5.88
N LEU A 109 6.55 -10.91 -6.01
CA LEU A 109 6.52 -9.74 -6.87
C LEU A 109 7.33 -10.02 -8.14
N LEU A 110 6.65 -10.24 -9.27
CA LEU A 110 7.26 -10.57 -10.54
C LEU A 110 7.58 -9.33 -11.36
N ASN A 111 8.69 -9.37 -12.09
CA ASN A 111 9.11 -8.31 -13.01
C ASN A 111 9.32 -6.94 -12.35
N TYR A 112 9.60 -6.91 -11.04
CA TYR A 112 9.88 -5.68 -10.32
C TYR A 112 11.18 -5.04 -10.83
N LYS A 113 11.10 -3.78 -11.24
CA LYS A 113 12.23 -2.95 -11.64
C LYS A 113 12.19 -1.65 -10.86
N HIS A 114 13.34 -1.18 -10.44
CA HIS A 114 13.49 0.08 -9.73
C HIS A 114 14.64 0.91 -10.27
N LEU A 115 14.62 2.20 -10.02
CA LEU A 115 15.74 3.12 -10.24
C LEU A 115 16.60 3.19 -8.98
N SER A 116 17.75 3.86 -9.07
CA SER A 116 18.62 4.08 -7.91
C SER A 116 17.85 4.72 -6.74
N PRO A 117 18.15 4.36 -5.48
CA PRO A 117 17.49 4.96 -4.33
C PRO A 117 17.73 6.47 -4.27
N ILE A 118 16.76 7.20 -3.71
CA ILE A 118 16.92 8.61 -3.35
C ILE A 118 17.01 8.65 -1.84
N ALA A 119 18.21 8.96 -1.34
CA ALA A 119 18.43 9.07 0.10
C ALA A 119 17.72 10.32 0.66
N ALA A 120 17.01 10.14 1.77
CA ALA A 120 16.40 11.21 2.53
C ALA A 120 16.51 10.92 4.03
N GLN A 121 16.66 11.96 4.82
CA GLN A 121 16.74 11.83 6.28
C GLN A 121 15.33 11.66 6.83
N LEU A 122 15.13 10.67 7.70
CA LEU A 122 13.88 10.52 8.43
C LEU A 122 13.71 11.69 9.41
N ASN A 123 12.58 12.38 9.33
CA ASN A 123 12.23 13.41 10.29
C ASN A 123 11.40 12.78 11.40
N THR A 124 11.94 12.81 12.61
CA THR A 124 11.24 12.47 13.85
C THR A 124 10.74 13.77 14.44
N GLY A 125 9.42 14.02 14.36
CA GLY A 125 8.79 15.17 14.98
C GLY A 125 8.87 15.15 16.50
#